data_4c2b898eeede4db926d19ba2915a4461
#
_entry.id   4c2b898eeede4db926d19ba2915a4461
#
_cell.length_a   1.000
_cell.length_b   1.000
_cell.length_c   1.000
_cell.angle_alpha   90.00
_cell.angle_beta   90.00
_cell.angle_gamma   90.00
#
_symmetry.space_group_name_H-M   'P 1'
#
loop_
_entity.id
_entity.type
_entity.pdbx_description
1 polymer ?
#
loop_
_entity_poly.entity_id
_entity_poly.type
_entity_poly.pdbx_seq_one_letter_code
_entity_poly.pdbx_strand_id
1 'polypeptide(L)'
;MSTFTDETDENVPGRHGPCATTEADPRGVGRVRTEYSPAHDGDPDPGEIVWTWVPFEEDDGRGKDRPVLVVAREAAGTFLAVQLSSKRHDGDREWVAIGSGPWDRSGRDSWVDVDRVLRLHEEGMRREACALDRMRFNLVRQRLHERYGWT
;
A
#
# COMPACT_ATOMS: atom_id res chain seq x y z
N MET A 1 -9.21 -11.60 -26.98
CA MET A 1 -8.55 -10.39 -27.50
C MET A 1 -7.64 -9.79 -26.44
N SER A 2 -6.38 -10.02 -26.58
CA SER A 2 -5.38 -9.51 -25.64
C SER A 2 -5.33 -7.98 -25.60
N THR A 3 -5.75 -7.33 -26.67
CA THR A 3 -5.75 -5.87 -26.79
C THR A 3 -6.57 -5.18 -25.68
N PHE A 4 -7.71 -5.75 -25.32
CA PHE A 4 -8.54 -5.19 -24.25
C PHE A 4 -7.85 -5.26 -22.91
N THR A 5 -7.18 -6.34 -22.63
CA THR A 5 -6.46 -6.52 -21.37
C THR A 5 -5.32 -5.52 -21.28
N ASP A 6 -4.59 -5.31 -22.36
CA ASP A 6 -3.48 -4.37 -22.41
C ASP A 6 -3.94 -2.93 -22.18
N GLU A 7 -5.05 -2.52 -22.80
CA GLU A 7 -5.62 -1.20 -22.60
C GLU A 7 -6.07 -0.99 -21.16
N THR A 8 -6.71 -1.99 -20.58
CA THR A 8 -7.16 -1.96 -19.19
C THR A 8 -5.96 -1.83 -18.25
N ASP A 9 -4.92 -2.60 -18.48
CA ASP A 9 -3.72 -2.56 -17.66
C ASP A 9 -2.99 -1.22 -17.77
N GLU A 10 -2.95 -0.63 -18.95
CA GLU A 10 -2.32 0.68 -19.15
C GLU A 10 -3.06 1.80 -18.44
N ASN A 11 -4.36 1.66 -18.26
CA ASN A 11 -5.20 2.66 -17.62
C ASN A 11 -5.40 2.43 -16.12
N VAL A 12 -4.75 1.42 -15.55
CA VAL A 12 -4.84 1.17 -14.11
C VAL A 12 -4.22 2.35 -13.35
N PRO A 13 -4.94 2.94 -12.38
CA PRO A 13 -4.39 4.04 -11.58
C PRO A 13 -3.07 3.68 -10.93
N GLY A 14 -2.12 4.60 -11.03
CA GLY A 14 -0.80 4.44 -10.43
C GLY A 14 0.23 3.76 -11.31
N ARG A 15 -0.12 3.37 -12.55
CA ARG A 15 0.82 2.65 -13.42
C ARG A 15 1.76 3.55 -14.19
N HIS A 16 1.25 4.65 -14.72
CA HIS A 16 2.01 5.53 -15.64
C HIS A 16 1.92 6.99 -15.25
N GLY A 17 2.85 7.78 -15.75
CA GLY A 17 2.84 9.22 -15.65
C GLY A 17 3.37 9.74 -14.30
N PRO A 18 3.18 11.04 -14.03
CA PRO A 18 3.74 11.68 -12.83
C PRO A 18 3.10 11.20 -11.53
N CYS A 19 1.91 10.59 -11.61
CA CYS A 19 1.22 10.04 -10.44
C CYS A 19 1.41 8.53 -10.30
N ALA A 20 2.38 7.94 -10.99
CA ALA A 20 2.65 6.51 -10.90
C ALA A 20 3.12 6.13 -9.49
N THR A 21 2.69 4.95 -9.04
CA THR A 21 3.19 4.37 -7.79
C THR A 21 4.64 3.96 -7.99
N THR A 22 5.50 4.35 -7.08
CA THR A 22 6.92 4.03 -7.14
C THR A 22 7.37 3.37 -5.83
N GLU A 23 8.49 2.68 -5.88
CA GLU A 23 9.10 2.17 -4.67
C GLU A 23 9.91 3.30 -4.02
N ALA A 24 9.77 3.45 -2.70
CA ALA A 24 10.51 4.41 -1.91
C ALA A 24 11.56 3.69 -1.08
N ASP A 25 12.73 4.30 -0.90
CA ASP A 25 13.72 3.80 0.02
C ASP A 25 13.30 4.15 1.45
N PRO A 26 12.92 3.17 2.29
CA PRO A 26 12.39 3.47 3.62
C PRO A 26 13.41 4.12 4.56
N ARG A 27 14.68 4.06 4.21
CA ARG A 27 15.75 4.71 4.99
C ARG A 27 16.16 6.05 4.39
N GLY A 28 15.76 6.32 3.15
CA GLY A 28 16.09 7.55 2.43
C GLY A 28 14.99 8.60 2.42
N VAL A 29 13.80 8.27 2.91
CA VAL A 29 12.66 9.21 2.90
C VAL A 29 12.70 10.24 4.04
N GLY A 30 13.72 10.23 4.87
CA GLY A 30 13.83 11.14 6.01
C GLY A 30 13.04 10.63 7.21
N ARG A 31 12.66 11.56 8.07
CA ARG A 31 11.85 11.20 9.25
C ARG A 31 10.42 10.92 8.82
N VAL A 32 9.94 9.73 9.16
CA VAL A 32 8.56 9.34 8.87
C VAL A 32 7.78 9.24 10.16
N ARG A 33 6.65 9.92 10.17
CA ARG A 33 5.67 9.83 11.24
C ARG A 33 4.48 9.05 10.72
N THR A 34 4.29 7.83 11.20
CA THR A 34 3.11 7.04 10.86
C THR A 34 1.90 7.66 11.54
N GLU A 35 0.76 7.56 10.88
CA GLU A 35 -0.46 8.21 11.34
C GLU A 35 -1.62 7.24 11.16
N TYR A 36 -2.56 7.27 12.09
CA TYR A 36 -3.82 6.54 11.95
C TYR A 36 -4.97 7.53 12.04
N SER A 37 -5.49 7.92 10.89
CA SER A 37 -6.56 8.92 10.80
C SER A 37 -7.51 8.62 9.65
N PRO A 38 -8.06 7.39 9.58
CA PRO A 38 -9.00 7.08 8.50
C PRO A 38 -10.26 7.96 8.64
N ALA A 39 -10.68 8.55 7.52
CA ALA A 39 -11.86 9.38 7.47
C ALA A 39 -12.60 9.12 6.17
N HIS A 40 -13.93 9.21 6.21
CA HIS A 40 -14.76 9.02 5.02
C HIS A 40 -15.04 10.38 4.35
N ASP A 41 -13.98 11.11 4.03
CA ASP A 41 -14.06 12.48 3.52
C ASP A 41 -13.78 12.61 2.02
N GLY A 42 -13.60 11.48 1.34
CA GLY A 42 -13.29 11.50 -0.08
C GLY A 42 -11.80 11.58 -0.40
N ASP A 43 -10.93 11.87 0.56
CA ASP A 43 -9.48 11.89 0.38
C ASP A 43 -8.83 10.64 0.96
N PRO A 44 -7.72 10.15 0.40
CA PRO A 44 -7.00 9.03 1.01
C PRO A 44 -6.38 9.46 2.33
N ASP A 45 -6.50 8.62 3.35
CA ASP A 45 -5.99 8.91 4.68
C ASP A 45 -5.15 7.75 5.20
N PRO A 46 -4.11 8.03 6.02
CA PRO A 46 -3.38 6.97 6.70
C PRO A 46 -4.31 6.12 7.57
N GLY A 47 -4.13 4.82 7.49
CA GLY A 47 -5.01 3.85 8.13
C GLY A 47 -6.03 3.24 7.16
N GLU A 48 -6.11 3.75 5.95
CA GLU A 48 -7.00 3.21 4.91
C GLU A 48 -6.26 2.29 3.97
N ILE A 49 -6.97 1.27 3.49
CA ILE A 49 -6.50 0.38 2.44
C ILE A 49 -7.12 0.87 1.13
N VAL A 50 -6.27 1.18 0.16
CA VAL A 50 -6.65 1.64 -1.17
C VAL A 50 -6.05 0.72 -2.21
N TRP A 51 -6.54 0.80 -3.45
CA TRP A 51 -6.00 -0.01 -4.55
C TRP A 51 -5.19 0.87 -5.49
N THR A 52 -4.03 0.36 -5.88
CA THR A 52 -3.17 1.00 -6.87
C THR A 52 -2.36 -0.05 -7.61
N TRP A 53 -1.87 0.29 -8.77
CA TRP A 53 -0.94 -0.55 -9.48
C TRP A 53 0.41 -0.54 -8.77
N VAL A 54 0.93 -1.73 -8.47
CA VAL A 54 2.20 -1.88 -7.75
C VAL A 54 3.20 -2.56 -8.68
N PRO A 55 4.33 -1.91 -8.95
CA PRO A 55 5.36 -2.54 -9.79
C PRO A 55 5.96 -3.75 -9.07
N PHE A 56 6.33 -4.79 -9.84
CA PHE A 56 7.05 -5.92 -9.28
C PHE A 56 8.44 -5.48 -8.83
N GLU A 57 9.04 -6.23 -7.91
CA GLU A 57 10.36 -5.90 -7.37
C GLU A 57 11.44 -5.83 -8.45
N GLU A 58 11.28 -6.59 -9.53
CA GLU A 58 12.19 -6.58 -10.67
C GLU A 58 12.23 -5.22 -11.40
N ASP A 59 11.19 -4.41 -11.20
CA ASP A 59 11.10 -3.05 -11.76
C ASP A 59 11.36 -3.02 -13.28
N ASP A 60 10.74 -3.95 -13.99
CA ASP A 60 10.90 -4.13 -15.43
C ASP A 60 9.67 -3.65 -16.23
N GLY A 61 8.84 -2.81 -15.63
CA GLY A 61 7.60 -2.32 -16.23
C GLY A 61 6.38 -3.20 -15.94
N ARG A 62 6.58 -4.36 -15.35
CA ARG A 62 5.48 -5.25 -14.96
C ARG A 62 5.04 -4.96 -13.55
N GLY A 63 3.80 -5.25 -13.26
CA GLY A 63 3.24 -5.08 -11.93
C GLY A 63 1.83 -5.62 -11.88
N LYS A 64 1.12 -5.27 -10.83
CA LYS A 64 -0.24 -5.75 -10.59
C LYS A 64 -1.01 -4.74 -9.75
N ASP A 65 -2.30 -4.61 -10.02
CA ASP A 65 -3.20 -3.86 -9.16
C ASP A 65 -3.34 -4.60 -7.82
N ARG A 66 -3.04 -3.92 -6.72
CA ARG A 66 -3.02 -4.51 -5.37
C ARG A 66 -3.60 -3.57 -4.35
N PRO A 67 -4.18 -4.12 -3.28
CA PRO A 67 -4.49 -3.31 -2.11
C PRO A 67 -3.21 -2.94 -1.38
N VAL A 68 -3.14 -1.69 -0.90
CA VAL A 68 -2.02 -1.17 -0.12
C VAL A 68 -2.56 -0.44 1.10
N LEU A 69 -1.84 -0.52 2.20
CA LEU A 69 -2.18 0.20 3.43
C LEU A 69 -1.40 1.51 3.48
N VAL A 70 -2.11 2.62 3.50
CA VAL A 70 -1.50 3.95 3.65
C VAL A 70 -1.10 4.12 5.11
N VAL A 71 0.16 4.44 5.36
CA VAL A 71 0.71 4.53 6.73
C VAL A 71 1.19 5.92 7.11
N ALA A 72 1.47 6.78 6.15
CA ALA A 72 1.99 8.13 6.44
C ALA A 72 1.73 9.09 5.30
N ARG A 73 1.72 10.38 5.63
CA ARG A 73 1.72 11.48 4.65
C ARG A 73 3.13 12.04 4.57
N GLU A 74 3.53 12.43 3.37
CA GLU A 74 4.76 13.16 3.16
C GLU A 74 4.48 14.64 2.99
N ALA A 75 5.46 15.48 3.32
CA ALA A 75 5.31 16.93 3.24
C ALA A 75 5.01 17.42 1.82
N ALA A 76 5.45 16.69 0.81
CA ALA A 76 5.21 17.02 -0.60
C ALA A 76 3.79 16.68 -1.09
N GLY A 77 2.95 16.11 -0.25
CA GLY A 77 1.57 15.75 -0.61
C GLY A 77 1.41 14.32 -1.11
N THR A 78 2.45 13.54 -1.10
CA THR A 78 2.41 12.11 -1.42
C THR A 78 2.18 11.28 -0.16
N PHE A 79 2.01 9.97 -0.33
CA PHE A 79 1.74 9.06 0.77
C PHE A 79 2.72 7.90 0.73
N LEU A 80 3.05 7.38 1.90
CA LEU A 80 3.80 6.14 2.03
C LEU A 80 2.84 5.01 2.38
N ALA A 81 3.04 3.87 1.75
CA ALA A 81 2.16 2.72 1.91
C ALA A 81 2.95 1.42 1.83
N VAL A 82 2.32 0.35 2.31
CA VAL A 82 2.86 -1.00 2.25
C VAL A 82 1.82 -1.92 1.60
N GLN A 83 2.28 -2.83 0.75
CA GLN A 83 1.37 -3.68 -0.03
C GLN A 83 0.81 -4.83 0.80
N LEU A 84 -0.38 -5.28 0.43
CA LEU A 84 -1.01 -6.46 0.97
C LEU A 84 -0.87 -7.62 -0.01
N SER A 85 -0.82 -8.83 0.54
CA SER A 85 -0.85 -10.06 -0.24
C SER A 85 -1.77 -11.07 0.43
N SER A 86 -2.49 -11.85 -0.37
CA SER A 86 -3.27 -12.98 0.13
C SER A 86 -2.46 -14.28 0.13
N LYS A 87 -1.24 -14.24 -0.35
CA LYS A 87 -0.33 -15.39 -0.28
C LYS A 87 0.19 -15.52 1.15
N ARG A 88 0.18 -16.75 1.66
CA ARG A 88 0.59 -17.03 3.02
C ARG A 88 2.07 -16.75 3.27
N HIS A 89 2.36 -16.02 4.33
CA HIS A 89 3.71 -15.63 4.72
C HIS A 89 3.97 -15.89 6.21
N ASP A 90 3.44 -16.98 6.74
CA ASP A 90 3.60 -17.31 8.15
C ASP A 90 5.06 -17.45 8.54
N GLY A 91 5.43 -16.85 9.68
CA GLY A 91 6.78 -16.90 10.21
C GLY A 91 7.80 -16.03 9.48
N ASP A 92 7.38 -15.32 8.47
CA ASP A 92 8.25 -14.42 7.72
C ASP A 92 8.25 -13.04 8.40
N ARG A 93 9.43 -12.59 8.83
CA ARG A 93 9.57 -11.31 9.55
C ARG A 93 9.27 -10.08 8.70
N GLU A 94 9.32 -10.22 7.38
CA GLU A 94 9.04 -9.14 6.45
C GLU A 94 7.54 -8.91 6.27
N TRP A 95 6.72 -9.79 6.80
CA TRP A 95 5.28 -9.77 6.62
C TRP A 95 4.54 -9.78 7.96
N VAL A 96 3.47 -8.99 8.03
CA VAL A 96 2.60 -8.92 9.20
C VAL A 96 1.22 -9.46 8.82
N ALA A 97 0.77 -10.50 9.49
CA ALA A 97 -0.56 -11.06 9.29
C ALA A 97 -1.61 -10.10 9.86
N ILE A 98 -2.60 -9.74 9.05
CA ILE A 98 -3.69 -8.85 9.47
C ILE A 98 -5.08 -9.50 9.33
N GLY A 99 -5.13 -10.76 8.90
CA GLY A 99 -6.40 -11.45 8.74
C GLY A 99 -7.20 -10.98 7.55
N SER A 100 -8.48 -11.30 7.52
CA SER A 100 -9.39 -10.95 6.43
C SER A 100 -10.13 -9.65 6.68
N GLY A 101 -10.69 -9.08 5.62
CA GLY A 101 -11.48 -7.86 5.72
C GLY A 101 -12.10 -7.48 4.37
N PRO A 102 -12.82 -6.35 4.33
CA PRO A 102 -13.57 -5.94 3.13
C PRO A 102 -12.69 -5.65 1.91
N TRP A 103 -11.42 -5.49 2.07
CA TRP A 103 -10.50 -5.27 0.94
C TRP A 103 -10.31 -6.50 0.07
N ASP A 104 -10.67 -7.69 0.55
CA ASP A 104 -10.63 -8.93 -0.22
C ASP A 104 -12.03 -9.53 -0.28
N ARG A 105 -12.64 -9.50 -1.45
CA ARG A 105 -14.00 -10.02 -1.65
C ARG A 105 -14.12 -11.51 -1.39
N SER A 106 -13.03 -12.24 -1.54
CA SER A 106 -13.00 -13.69 -1.29
C SER A 106 -12.86 -14.03 0.19
N GLY A 107 -12.66 -13.03 1.05
CA GLY A 107 -12.52 -13.24 2.49
C GLY A 107 -11.23 -13.94 2.90
N ARG A 108 -10.21 -13.91 2.04
CA ARG A 108 -8.92 -14.53 2.34
C ARG A 108 -8.15 -13.71 3.36
N ASP A 109 -7.30 -14.39 4.12
CA ASP A 109 -6.38 -13.71 5.02
C ASP A 109 -5.35 -12.94 4.21
N SER A 110 -4.90 -11.82 4.78
CA SER A 110 -3.92 -10.95 4.15
C SER A 110 -2.70 -10.74 5.04
N TRP A 111 -1.58 -10.47 4.39
CA TRP A 111 -0.33 -10.12 5.04
C TRP A 111 0.15 -8.80 4.46
N VAL A 112 0.77 -7.98 5.30
CA VAL A 112 1.33 -6.68 4.92
C VAL A 112 2.84 -6.81 4.81
N ASP A 113 3.39 -6.42 3.67
CA ASP A 113 4.84 -6.43 3.42
C ASP A 113 5.46 -5.16 4.00
N VAL A 114 6.21 -5.32 5.08
CA VAL A 114 6.92 -4.19 5.72
C VAL A 114 8.35 -4.01 5.22
N ASP A 115 8.81 -4.89 4.36
CA ASP A 115 10.16 -4.80 3.77
C ASP A 115 10.21 -3.86 2.57
N ARG A 116 9.06 -3.55 1.99
CA ARG A 116 8.97 -2.74 0.78
C ARG A 116 7.98 -1.61 0.97
N VAL A 117 8.46 -0.38 0.82
CA VAL A 117 7.65 0.82 0.99
C VAL A 117 7.37 1.43 -0.38
N LEU A 118 6.14 1.84 -0.59
CA LEU A 118 5.67 2.43 -1.83
C LEU A 118 5.32 3.91 -1.60
N ARG A 119 5.60 4.73 -2.60
CA ARG A 119 5.15 6.12 -2.63
C ARG A 119 3.96 6.23 -3.56
N LEU A 120 2.86 6.74 -3.03
CA LEU A 120 1.61 6.88 -3.76
C LEU A 120 1.28 8.35 -3.96
N HIS A 121 0.66 8.63 -5.10
CA HIS A 121 0.05 9.92 -5.39
C HIS A 121 -1.46 9.78 -5.30
N GLU A 122 -2.13 10.80 -4.77
CA GLU A 122 -3.58 10.78 -4.61
C GLU A 122 -4.31 10.43 -5.92
N GLU A 123 -3.88 11.02 -7.01
CA GLU A 123 -4.50 10.80 -8.32
C GLU A 123 -4.16 9.43 -8.92
N GLY A 124 -3.16 8.74 -8.38
CA GLY A 124 -2.74 7.43 -8.83
C GLY A 124 -3.35 6.27 -8.07
N MET A 125 -4.32 6.52 -7.19
CA MET A 125 -4.92 5.43 -6.42
C MET A 125 -6.44 5.37 -6.64
N ARG A 126 -6.94 4.14 -6.64
CA ARG A 126 -8.35 3.85 -6.74
C ARG A 126 -8.90 3.71 -5.33
N ARG A 127 -9.96 4.44 -5.04
CA ARG A 127 -10.44 4.58 -3.69
C ARG A 127 -11.58 3.66 -3.31
N GLU A 128 -11.46 2.41 -3.59
CA GLU A 128 -12.33 1.43 -2.94
C GLU A 128 -11.84 1.24 -1.50
N ALA A 129 -11.71 2.35 -0.80
CA ALA A 129 -11.02 2.38 0.46
C ALA A 129 -11.85 1.79 1.58
N CYS A 130 -11.19 1.05 2.43
CA CYS A 130 -11.75 0.68 3.72
C CYS A 130 -10.71 0.96 4.81
N ALA A 131 -11.19 1.40 5.96
CA ALA A 131 -10.32 1.61 7.10
C ALA A 131 -9.88 0.26 7.68
N LEU A 132 -8.59 0.12 7.97
CA LEU A 132 -8.11 -0.96 8.80
C LEU A 132 -8.35 -0.54 10.25
N ASP A 133 -8.75 -1.48 11.11
CA ASP A 133 -8.95 -1.15 12.51
C ASP A 133 -7.62 -0.78 13.20
N ARG A 134 -7.72 0.02 14.24
CA ARG A 134 -6.55 0.56 14.94
C ARG A 134 -5.63 -0.55 15.48
N MET A 135 -6.19 -1.62 15.99
CA MET A 135 -5.40 -2.72 16.57
C MET A 135 -4.48 -3.34 15.51
N ARG A 136 -5.03 -3.66 14.34
CA ARG A 136 -4.25 -4.26 13.25
C ARG A 136 -3.29 -3.25 12.65
N PHE A 137 -3.70 -2.00 12.54
CA PHE A 137 -2.81 -0.93 12.09
C PHE A 137 -1.59 -0.79 13.03
N ASN A 138 -1.80 -0.86 14.33
CA ASN A 138 -0.71 -0.77 15.31
C ASN A 138 0.28 -1.94 15.20
N LEU A 139 -0.17 -3.12 14.80
CA LEU A 139 0.76 -4.23 14.53
C LEU A 139 1.72 -3.89 13.39
N VAL A 140 1.22 -3.29 12.34
CA VAL A 140 2.03 -2.84 11.20
C VAL A 140 2.95 -1.69 11.61
N ARG A 141 2.39 -0.70 12.31
CA ARG A 141 3.16 0.46 12.80
C ARG A 141 4.33 0.02 13.68
N GLN A 142 4.11 -0.92 14.58
CA GLN A 142 5.16 -1.44 15.45
C GLN A 142 6.29 -2.07 14.64
N ARG A 143 5.97 -2.85 13.63
CA ARG A 143 6.96 -3.49 12.80
C ARG A 143 7.76 -2.47 11.99
N LEU A 144 7.11 -1.43 11.46
CA LEU A 144 7.78 -0.34 10.76
C LEU A 144 8.72 0.43 11.69
N HIS A 145 8.29 0.65 12.93
CA HIS A 145 9.12 1.28 13.95
C HIS A 145 10.38 0.45 14.23
N GLU A 146 10.21 -0.85 14.41
CA GLU A 146 11.33 -1.75 14.69
C GLU A 146 12.33 -1.82 13.53
N ARG A 147 11.84 -1.79 12.29
CA ARG A 147 12.71 -1.92 11.12
C ARG A 147 13.38 -0.61 10.70
N TYR A 148 12.67 0.51 10.80
CA TYR A 148 13.11 1.78 10.20
C TYR A 148 13.19 2.93 11.20
N GLY A 149 12.78 2.73 12.42
CA GLY A 149 12.73 3.80 13.42
C GLY A 149 11.61 4.82 13.18
N TRP A 150 10.65 4.49 12.36
CA TRP A 150 9.52 5.37 12.07
C TRP A 150 8.66 5.56 13.34
N THR A 151 8.22 6.77 13.57
CA THR A 151 7.35 7.11 14.70
C THR A 151 5.91 7.26 14.22
#